data_95ad8ec3f080059806a3314010406d07
#
_entry.id   95ad8ec3f080059806a3314010406d07
#
_cell.length_a   1.000
_cell.length_b   1.000
_cell.length_c   1.000
_cell.angle_alpha   90.00
_cell.angle_beta   90.00
_cell.angle_gamma   90.00
#
_symmetry.space_group_name_H-M   'P 1'
#
loop_
_entity.id
_entity.type
_entity.pdbx_description
1 polymer ?
#
loop_
_entity_poly.entity_id
_entity_poly.type
_entity_poly.pdbx_seq_one_letter_code
_entity_poly.pdbx_strand_id
1 'polypeptide(L)'
;MKFIKGFVFAFLLSSICISAQIDEKQLDNLVKNTLTTFEVPGISVGILKDGKIEYAKGFGVRSLTNKKDMNANTLVGVASNSKGFTCFALAMMVDAGKLNWDDKVRKHIPEFQLYDAWVTQEFTVRDLVTHRSGMALGAGDLMFFPEGNDFTTKDIINNVKHLKLESSFRSKFAYNNNMYIIAGEVLKRVSGLSWEEFIEQKIMKPVGMTNSKASYNRVTNRTNIIDAHTRADGTVIQIPHDWSATANPAGGIMSNVKDMLTWGKFLMNDAVTLEGKRLLSSEQFYELWQLQTPLKVRKGDWYNSNFRGYGLGWFLTDVKGGYKQVYHTGGLLGTVTQFTMIPDLDLAIVVLTNQMNGSAFNTITNTIKDSYLGYKNRNWLKRYGTNNSNYLKYNDSLKVAVYNKVKIAKKDKSLPKPNQIIGTYKDNWFGNITISNDGNSYRIKCERSSKLVGQLLPYNQTTYVAKWDNRSFDADVFVNFTFDEKGNATEATMKYIAPITDFSFDFGDLILKKQ
;
A
#
# COMPACT_ATOMS: atom_id res chain seq x y z
N MET A 1 -57.25 38.57 -49.46
CA MET A 1 -55.92 37.94 -49.36
C MET A 1 -55.64 37.67 -47.89
N LYS A 2 -55.74 36.38 -47.44
CA LYS A 2 -55.47 35.97 -46.08
C LYS A 2 -54.08 35.30 -46.05
N PHE A 3 -53.16 35.90 -45.32
CA PHE A 3 -51.84 35.30 -45.07
C PHE A 3 -51.95 34.29 -43.91
N ILE A 4 -51.66 32.99 -44.18
CA ILE A 4 -51.50 31.92 -43.19
C ILE A 4 -50.06 31.95 -42.80
N LYS A 5 -49.76 32.27 -41.53
CA LYS A 5 -48.43 32.10 -40.92
C LYS A 5 -48.30 30.64 -40.43
N GLY A 6 -47.52 29.85 -41.16
CA GLY A 6 -47.11 28.51 -40.69
C GLY A 6 -46.02 28.59 -39.59
N PHE A 7 -46.33 28.05 -38.44
CA PHE A 7 -45.38 27.88 -37.34
C PHE A 7 -44.65 26.53 -37.52
N VAL A 8 -43.37 26.57 -37.86
CA VAL A 8 -42.54 25.37 -37.91
C VAL A 8 -42.00 25.11 -36.50
N PHE A 9 -42.47 24.06 -35.85
CA PHE A 9 -41.95 23.57 -34.56
C PHE A 9 -40.73 22.70 -34.85
N ALA A 10 -39.54 23.24 -34.65
CA ALA A 10 -38.31 22.46 -34.72
C ALA A 10 -38.16 21.62 -33.42
N PHE A 11 -38.42 20.34 -33.52
CA PHE A 11 -38.12 19.38 -32.46
C PHE A 11 -36.59 19.17 -32.39
N LEU A 12 -35.91 19.81 -31.43
CA LEU A 12 -34.56 19.51 -31.06
C LEU A 12 -34.54 18.14 -30.36
N LEU A 13 -34.29 17.08 -31.11
CA LEU A 13 -33.89 15.78 -30.57
C LEU A 13 -32.49 15.93 -29.94
N SER A 14 -32.44 16.24 -28.66
CA SER A 14 -31.24 16.04 -27.88
C SER A 14 -30.95 14.55 -27.84
N SER A 15 -29.98 14.10 -28.62
CA SER A 15 -29.41 12.76 -28.53
C SER A 15 -28.78 12.61 -27.15
N ILE A 16 -29.54 12.08 -26.19
CA ILE A 16 -28.99 11.59 -24.94
C ILE A 16 -28.10 10.42 -25.35
N CYS A 17 -26.79 10.65 -25.45
CA CYS A 17 -25.82 9.59 -25.50
C CYS A 17 -25.92 8.85 -24.16
N ILE A 18 -26.78 7.83 -24.10
CA ILE A 18 -26.77 6.86 -23.00
C ILE A 18 -25.44 6.14 -23.12
N SER A 19 -24.45 6.62 -22.39
CA SER A 19 -23.24 5.84 -22.11
C SER A 19 -23.74 4.58 -21.41
N ALA A 20 -23.59 3.42 -22.05
CA ALA A 20 -24.02 2.15 -21.47
C ALA A 20 -23.13 1.85 -20.26
N GLN A 21 -23.57 2.26 -19.08
CA GLN A 21 -22.96 1.87 -17.81
C GLN A 21 -22.97 0.33 -17.73
N ILE A 22 -21.95 -0.24 -17.08
CA ILE A 22 -21.95 -1.69 -16.84
C ILE A 22 -23.16 -2.06 -15.99
N ASP A 23 -23.99 -2.95 -16.50
CA ASP A 23 -25.15 -3.44 -15.73
C ASP A 23 -24.71 -4.36 -14.57
N GLU A 24 -25.60 -4.51 -13.60
CA GLU A 24 -25.33 -5.29 -12.38
C GLU A 24 -24.92 -6.73 -12.69
N LYS A 25 -25.60 -7.40 -13.63
CA LYS A 25 -25.32 -8.80 -14.00
C LYS A 25 -23.96 -8.93 -14.69
N GLN A 26 -23.61 -7.98 -15.54
CA GLN A 26 -22.28 -7.93 -16.20
C GLN A 26 -21.18 -7.74 -15.16
N LEU A 27 -21.40 -6.85 -14.17
CA LEU A 27 -20.44 -6.61 -13.10
C LEU A 27 -20.31 -7.82 -12.18
N ASP A 28 -21.41 -8.46 -11.80
CA ASP A 28 -21.41 -9.71 -11.01
C ASP A 28 -20.59 -10.80 -11.71
N ASN A 29 -20.80 -10.97 -13.02
CA ASN A 29 -20.04 -11.95 -13.82
C ASN A 29 -18.56 -11.58 -13.93
N LEU A 30 -18.23 -10.30 -14.11
CA LEU A 30 -16.85 -9.83 -14.12
C LEU A 30 -16.14 -10.16 -12.80
N VAL A 31 -16.78 -9.89 -11.65
CA VAL A 31 -16.18 -10.15 -10.33
C VAL A 31 -16.00 -11.65 -10.11
N LYS A 32 -16.97 -12.49 -10.46
CA LYS A 32 -16.86 -13.96 -10.39
C LYS A 32 -15.69 -14.49 -11.24
N ASN A 33 -15.56 -14.01 -12.48
CA ASN A 33 -14.45 -14.38 -13.35
C ASN A 33 -13.10 -13.86 -12.82
N THR A 34 -13.09 -12.70 -12.15
CA THR A 34 -11.89 -12.13 -11.52
C THR A 34 -11.41 -12.99 -10.36
N LEU A 35 -12.33 -13.47 -9.49
CA LEU A 35 -11.99 -14.43 -8.42
C LEU A 35 -11.23 -15.63 -8.97
N THR A 36 -11.76 -16.26 -10.02
CA THR A 36 -11.18 -17.45 -10.63
C THR A 36 -9.86 -17.16 -11.35
N THR A 37 -9.81 -16.07 -12.14
CA THR A 37 -8.63 -15.75 -12.97
C THR A 37 -7.40 -15.41 -12.14
N PHE A 38 -7.59 -14.81 -10.98
CA PHE A 38 -6.51 -14.33 -10.11
C PHE A 38 -6.39 -15.12 -8.80
N GLU A 39 -7.15 -16.20 -8.66
CA GLU A 39 -7.17 -17.07 -7.47
C GLU A 39 -7.44 -16.30 -6.17
N VAL A 40 -8.29 -15.26 -6.23
CA VAL A 40 -8.67 -14.46 -5.07
C VAL A 40 -9.85 -15.11 -4.35
N PRO A 41 -9.74 -15.45 -3.05
CA PRO A 41 -10.84 -16.13 -2.34
C PRO A 41 -12.09 -15.27 -2.20
N GLY A 42 -11.93 -13.95 -1.98
CA GLY A 42 -13.06 -13.04 -1.78
C GLY A 42 -12.76 -11.61 -2.24
N ILE A 43 -13.78 -10.99 -2.83
CA ILE A 43 -13.75 -9.60 -3.30
C ILE A 43 -15.04 -8.91 -2.88
N SER A 44 -14.98 -7.69 -2.36
CA SER A 44 -16.13 -6.80 -2.26
C SER A 44 -15.93 -5.56 -3.13
N VAL A 45 -17.02 -5.14 -3.79
CA VAL A 45 -17.04 -4.05 -4.76
C VAL A 45 -18.14 -3.07 -4.41
N GLY A 46 -17.86 -1.79 -4.51
CA GLY A 46 -18.83 -0.73 -4.35
C GLY A 46 -18.69 0.38 -5.39
N ILE A 47 -19.84 0.94 -5.77
CA ILE A 47 -19.94 2.09 -6.66
C ILE A 47 -20.86 3.11 -6.01
N LEU A 48 -20.38 4.34 -5.87
CA LEU A 48 -21.16 5.52 -5.56
C LEU A 48 -21.25 6.36 -6.82
N LYS A 49 -22.45 6.79 -7.18
CA LYS A 49 -22.70 7.66 -8.32
C LYS A 49 -23.81 8.67 -7.96
N ASP A 50 -23.62 9.94 -8.30
CA ASP A 50 -24.56 11.03 -8.04
C ASP A 50 -25.05 11.03 -6.57
N GLY A 51 -24.09 10.87 -5.64
CA GLY A 51 -24.33 10.84 -4.20
C GLY A 51 -25.08 9.60 -3.68
N LYS A 52 -25.34 8.57 -4.51
CA LYS A 52 -26.07 7.34 -4.14
C LYS A 52 -25.18 6.11 -4.32
N ILE A 53 -25.29 5.16 -3.38
CA ILE A 53 -24.65 3.86 -3.53
C ILE A 53 -25.49 3.06 -4.56
N GLU A 54 -24.98 2.95 -5.78
CA GLU A 54 -25.62 2.17 -6.85
C GLU A 54 -25.32 0.68 -6.74
N TYR A 55 -24.13 0.34 -6.20
CA TYR A 55 -23.70 -1.05 -6.09
C TYR A 55 -22.85 -1.25 -4.83
N ALA A 56 -23.13 -2.30 -4.07
CA ALA A 56 -22.32 -2.71 -2.92
C ALA A 56 -22.53 -4.21 -2.64
N LYS A 57 -21.60 -5.05 -3.12
CA LYS A 57 -21.69 -6.51 -2.97
C LYS A 57 -20.34 -7.14 -2.59
N GLY A 58 -20.40 -8.31 -1.98
CA GLY A 58 -19.28 -9.21 -1.79
C GLY A 58 -19.47 -10.50 -2.57
N PHE A 59 -18.34 -11.13 -2.96
CA PHE A 59 -18.28 -12.35 -3.74
C PHE A 59 -17.22 -13.28 -3.18
N GLY A 60 -17.42 -14.58 -3.36
CA GLY A 60 -16.51 -15.59 -2.84
C GLY A 60 -16.55 -15.66 -1.32
N VAL A 61 -15.46 -16.07 -0.71
CA VAL A 61 -15.37 -16.36 0.71
C VAL A 61 -14.40 -15.42 1.42
N ARG A 62 -14.73 -15.04 2.66
CA ARG A 62 -13.83 -14.22 3.49
C ARG A 62 -12.68 -15.02 4.09
N SER A 63 -12.76 -16.36 4.05
CA SER A 63 -11.76 -17.28 4.57
C SER A 63 -11.81 -18.61 3.83
N LEU A 64 -10.67 -19.14 3.43
CA LEU A 64 -10.56 -20.49 2.86
C LEU A 64 -10.81 -21.59 3.90
N THR A 65 -10.60 -21.31 5.18
CA THR A 65 -10.80 -22.28 6.27
C THR A 65 -12.28 -22.44 6.63
N ASN A 66 -12.97 -21.33 6.93
CA ASN A 66 -14.36 -21.39 7.38
C ASN A 66 -15.39 -21.26 6.26
N LYS A 67 -14.95 -20.90 5.05
CA LYS A 67 -15.75 -20.76 3.81
C LYS A 67 -17.00 -19.91 3.94
N LYS A 68 -17.05 -18.99 4.91
CA LYS A 68 -18.17 -18.05 5.06
C LYS A 68 -18.12 -17.00 3.96
N ASP A 69 -19.28 -16.63 3.44
CA ASP A 69 -19.41 -15.69 2.34
C ASP A 69 -18.83 -14.30 2.69
N MET A 70 -18.15 -13.70 1.73
CA MET A 70 -17.80 -12.29 1.76
C MET A 70 -19.01 -11.44 1.35
N ASN A 71 -19.24 -10.33 2.04
CA ASN A 71 -20.34 -9.42 1.74
C ASN A 71 -19.90 -7.94 1.85
N ALA A 72 -20.78 -7.01 1.49
CA ALA A 72 -20.47 -5.58 1.48
C ALA A 72 -20.13 -4.97 2.86
N ASN A 73 -20.46 -5.66 3.96
CA ASN A 73 -20.14 -5.24 5.33
C ASN A 73 -18.92 -5.97 5.91
N THR A 74 -18.30 -6.90 5.15
CA THR A 74 -17.11 -7.64 5.61
C THR A 74 -15.95 -6.66 5.79
N LEU A 75 -15.36 -6.67 6.99
CA LEU A 75 -14.21 -5.83 7.31
C LEU A 75 -12.95 -6.35 6.63
N VAL A 76 -12.23 -5.42 6.01
CA VAL A 76 -10.97 -5.63 5.30
C VAL A 76 -9.99 -4.57 5.77
N GLY A 77 -8.72 -4.90 5.91
CA GLY A 77 -7.67 -3.91 6.11
C GLY A 77 -7.52 -3.07 4.84
N VAL A 78 -7.88 -1.77 4.90
CA VAL A 78 -7.80 -0.91 3.71
C VAL A 78 -6.39 -0.43 3.41
N ALA A 79 -5.44 -0.80 4.25
CA ALA A 79 -4.02 -0.55 4.08
C ALA A 79 -3.74 0.94 3.81
N SER A 80 -2.91 1.23 2.82
CA SER A 80 -2.45 2.60 2.53
C SER A 80 -3.56 3.58 2.12
N ASN A 81 -4.81 3.14 1.92
CA ASN A 81 -5.95 4.07 1.87
C ASN A 81 -6.12 4.84 3.19
N SER A 82 -5.54 4.37 4.29
CA SER A 82 -5.47 5.07 5.58
C SER A 82 -4.71 6.40 5.53
N LYS A 83 -3.79 6.54 4.57
CA LYS A 83 -2.97 7.76 4.40
C LYS A 83 -3.83 9.00 4.11
N GLY A 84 -4.92 8.83 3.36
CA GLY A 84 -5.89 9.91 3.14
C GLY A 84 -6.52 10.42 4.45
N PHE A 85 -6.80 9.52 5.39
CA PHE A 85 -7.32 9.89 6.72
C PHE A 85 -6.25 10.59 7.57
N THR A 86 -5.00 10.14 7.51
CA THR A 86 -3.88 10.77 8.21
C THR A 86 -3.68 12.21 7.74
N CYS A 87 -3.70 12.44 6.42
CA CYS A 87 -3.58 13.79 5.87
C CYS A 87 -4.80 14.65 6.19
N PHE A 88 -6.00 14.10 6.16
CA PHE A 88 -7.22 14.80 6.57
C PHE A 88 -7.16 15.22 8.04
N ALA A 89 -6.67 14.35 8.93
CA ALA A 89 -6.48 14.66 10.35
C ALA A 89 -5.47 15.80 10.57
N LEU A 90 -4.34 15.77 9.85
CA LEU A 90 -3.35 16.85 9.89
C LEU A 90 -3.94 18.17 9.37
N ALA A 91 -4.70 18.12 8.27
CA ALA A 91 -5.39 19.29 7.72
C ALA A 91 -6.38 19.90 8.74
N MET A 92 -7.10 19.08 9.51
CA MET A 92 -7.95 19.57 10.61
C MET A 92 -7.13 20.31 11.68
N MET A 93 -5.88 19.90 11.94
CA MET A 93 -5.00 20.61 12.87
C MET A 93 -4.48 21.91 12.27
N VAL A 94 -4.29 21.96 10.94
CA VAL A 94 -3.97 23.21 10.24
C VAL A 94 -5.14 24.20 10.31
N ASP A 95 -6.36 23.77 10.03
CA ASP A 95 -7.58 24.57 10.18
C ASP A 95 -7.77 25.11 11.59
N ALA A 96 -7.41 24.31 12.59
CA ALA A 96 -7.47 24.72 13.99
C ALA A 96 -6.34 25.66 14.42
N GLY A 97 -5.43 26.07 13.52
CA GLY A 97 -4.27 26.91 13.79
C GLY A 97 -3.23 26.28 14.72
N LYS A 98 -3.27 24.96 14.91
CA LYS A 98 -2.36 24.21 15.78
C LYS A 98 -1.15 23.64 15.05
N LEU A 99 -1.19 23.61 13.74
CA LEU A 99 -0.18 23.07 12.84
C LEU A 99 -0.11 23.94 11.58
N ASN A 100 1.08 23.99 10.94
CA ASN A 100 1.22 24.47 9.58
C ASN A 100 1.88 23.39 8.73
N TRP A 101 1.45 23.23 7.48
CA TRP A 101 2.06 22.24 6.56
C TRP A 101 3.57 22.45 6.39
N ASP A 102 4.01 23.70 6.46
CA ASP A 102 5.42 24.08 6.29
C ASP A 102 6.20 24.24 7.60
N ASP A 103 5.55 23.90 8.75
CA ASP A 103 6.27 23.75 10.02
C ASP A 103 7.38 22.72 9.86
N LYS A 104 8.58 23.04 10.37
CA LYS A 104 9.67 22.05 10.43
C LYS A 104 9.26 20.92 11.37
N VAL A 105 9.50 19.66 10.97
CA VAL A 105 9.14 18.49 11.80
C VAL A 105 9.74 18.61 13.21
N ARG A 106 10.96 19.13 13.32
CA ARG A 106 11.64 19.34 14.60
C ARG A 106 10.95 20.33 15.54
N LYS A 107 10.06 21.18 15.06
CA LYS A 107 9.20 22.02 15.92
C LYS A 107 8.28 21.15 16.81
N HIS A 108 7.82 20.03 16.27
CA HIS A 108 6.88 19.12 16.93
C HIS A 108 7.57 17.86 17.47
N ILE A 109 8.67 17.42 16.82
CA ILE A 109 9.49 16.27 17.20
C ILE A 109 10.96 16.73 17.25
N PRO A 110 11.42 17.36 18.35
CA PRO A 110 12.78 17.91 18.44
C PRO A 110 13.90 16.89 18.19
N GLU A 111 13.65 15.60 18.53
CA GLU A 111 14.56 14.49 18.32
C GLU A 111 14.61 13.97 16.89
N PHE A 112 13.73 14.42 15.99
CA PHE A 112 13.72 14.01 14.59
C PHE A 112 15.03 14.38 13.90
N GLN A 113 15.66 13.39 13.25
CA GLN A 113 16.90 13.56 12.50
C GLN A 113 16.89 12.61 11.30
N LEU A 114 17.36 13.09 10.15
CA LEU A 114 17.63 12.32 8.96
C LEU A 114 19.16 12.21 8.74
N TYR A 115 19.58 11.39 7.77
CA TYR A 115 20.99 11.16 7.46
C TYR A 115 21.74 12.46 7.14
N ASP A 116 21.13 13.34 6.38
CA ASP A 116 21.66 14.64 6.02
C ASP A 116 21.20 15.72 7.02
N ALA A 117 22.15 16.47 7.57
CA ALA A 117 21.89 17.49 8.58
C ALA A 117 21.09 18.68 8.04
N TRP A 118 21.35 19.11 6.79
CA TRP A 118 20.62 20.20 6.16
C TRP A 118 19.17 19.77 5.86
N VAL A 119 18.99 18.57 5.29
CA VAL A 119 17.66 18.02 5.06
C VAL A 119 16.88 17.91 6.36
N THR A 120 17.52 17.50 7.46
CA THR A 120 16.91 17.44 8.80
C THR A 120 16.31 18.79 9.22
N GLN A 121 17.04 19.89 9.01
CA GLN A 121 16.58 21.24 9.37
C GLN A 121 15.46 21.73 8.45
N GLU A 122 15.51 21.34 7.17
CA GLU A 122 14.56 21.81 6.17
C GLU A 122 13.28 20.97 6.05
N PHE A 123 13.26 19.76 6.65
CA PHE A 123 12.17 18.82 6.51
C PHE A 123 10.88 19.32 7.20
N THR A 124 9.80 19.42 6.44
CA THR A 124 8.51 19.94 6.90
C THR A 124 7.49 18.84 7.14
N VAL A 125 6.39 19.16 7.80
CA VAL A 125 5.23 18.26 7.97
C VAL A 125 4.67 17.84 6.61
N ARG A 126 4.64 18.75 5.63
CA ARG A 126 4.29 18.47 4.22
C ARG A 126 5.18 17.38 3.63
N ASP A 127 6.48 17.42 3.88
CA ASP A 127 7.43 16.45 3.33
C ASP A 127 7.21 15.04 3.91
N LEU A 128 6.72 14.93 5.16
CA LEU A 128 6.35 13.63 5.75
C LEU A 128 5.29 12.88 4.92
N VAL A 129 4.38 13.59 4.27
CA VAL A 129 3.20 12.99 3.63
C VAL A 129 3.21 13.06 2.11
N THR A 130 4.31 13.49 1.49
CA THR A 130 4.39 13.71 0.04
C THR A 130 5.39 12.80 -0.69
N HIS A 131 6.02 11.85 0.01
CA HIS A 131 6.92 10.84 -0.57
C HIS A 131 8.08 11.43 -1.41
N ARG A 132 8.70 12.51 -0.93
CA ARG A 132 9.81 13.21 -1.61
C ARG A 132 11.03 13.44 -0.71
N SER A 133 11.22 12.56 0.27
CA SER A 133 12.28 12.67 1.27
C SER A 133 13.71 12.57 0.70
N GLY A 134 13.87 11.97 -0.46
CA GLY A 134 15.16 11.63 -1.03
C GLY A 134 15.64 10.22 -0.69
N MET A 135 15.05 9.56 0.30
CA MET A 135 15.33 8.15 0.63
C MET A 135 14.84 7.21 -0.46
N ALA A 136 15.26 5.94 -0.41
CA ALA A 136 14.82 4.87 -1.29
C ALA A 136 13.32 4.55 -1.14
N LEU A 137 12.76 3.83 -2.12
CA LEU A 137 11.42 3.25 -2.04
C LEU A 137 11.35 2.25 -0.88
N GLY A 138 10.46 2.48 0.08
CA GLY A 138 10.29 1.59 1.25
C GLY A 138 11.42 1.65 2.28
N ALA A 139 12.32 2.63 2.18
CA ALA A 139 13.48 2.74 3.07
C ALA A 139 13.08 2.62 4.55
N GLY A 140 13.67 1.63 5.24
CA GLY A 140 13.43 1.32 6.64
C GLY A 140 12.12 0.59 6.95
N ASP A 141 11.33 0.15 5.97
CA ASP A 141 10.04 -0.52 6.20
C ASP A 141 10.18 -1.81 7.02
N LEU A 142 11.36 -2.45 7.07
CA LEU A 142 11.64 -3.60 7.97
C LEU A 142 11.45 -3.25 9.46
N MET A 143 11.38 -1.97 9.84
CA MET A 143 11.09 -1.58 11.23
C MET A 143 9.62 -1.77 11.63
N PHE A 144 8.70 -1.98 10.69
CA PHE A 144 7.31 -2.31 11.00
C PHE A 144 6.80 -3.52 10.19
N PHE A 145 7.51 -3.95 9.16
CA PHE A 145 7.12 -5.03 8.25
C PHE A 145 8.27 -6.07 8.08
N PRO A 146 8.02 -7.37 8.02
CA PRO A 146 6.73 -7.98 8.33
C PRO A 146 6.42 -7.87 9.82
N GLU A 147 5.17 -8.17 10.16
CA GLU A 147 4.76 -8.18 11.54
C GLU A 147 5.49 -9.18 12.41
N GLY A 148 5.44 -8.94 13.74
CA GLY A 148 6.23 -9.69 14.70
C GLY A 148 7.62 -9.08 14.95
N ASN A 149 7.83 -7.83 14.48
CA ASN A 149 8.94 -6.99 14.92
C ASN A 149 8.58 -6.25 16.23
N ASP A 150 9.58 -5.75 16.94
CA ASP A 150 9.44 -5.07 18.23
C ASP A 150 9.77 -3.56 18.17
N PHE A 151 9.87 -2.99 16.98
CA PHE A 151 10.15 -1.57 16.83
C PHE A 151 8.96 -0.71 17.25
N THR A 152 9.26 0.30 18.05
CA THR A 152 8.31 1.34 18.45
C THR A 152 8.38 2.55 17.52
N THR A 153 7.37 3.44 17.58
CA THR A 153 7.41 4.74 16.88
C THR A 153 8.66 5.54 17.27
N LYS A 154 9.09 5.47 18.53
CA LYS A 154 10.32 6.12 19.01
C LYS A 154 11.58 5.54 18.34
N ASP A 155 11.63 4.21 18.17
CA ASP A 155 12.74 3.57 17.44
C ASP A 155 12.78 4.04 16.00
N ILE A 156 11.64 4.10 15.31
CA ILE A 156 11.56 4.58 13.93
C ILE A 156 12.09 6.02 13.83
N ILE A 157 11.60 6.94 14.69
CA ILE A 157 12.07 8.33 14.72
C ILE A 157 13.59 8.41 14.92
N ASN A 158 14.14 7.57 15.79
CA ASN A 158 15.58 7.57 16.09
C ASN A 158 16.42 6.91 14.98
N ASN A 159 15.86 5.96 14.25
CA ASN A 159 16.63 5.12 13.31
C ASN A 159 16.61 5.65 11.88
N VAL A 160 15.61 6.44 11.48
CA VAL A 160 15.55 7.02 10.10
C VAL A 160 16.78 7.88 9.76
N LYS A 161 17.53 8.36 10.75
CA LYS A 161 18.79 9.08 10.55
C LYS A 161 19.92 8.23 9.93
N HIS A 162 19.79 6.92 9.96
CA HIS A 162 20.76 5.99 9.38
C HIS A 162 20.43 5.60 7.93
N LEU A 163 19.22 5.94 7.45
CA LEU A 163 18.77 5.68 6.08
C LEU A 163 19.35 6.73 5.12
N LYS A 164 20.20 6.27 4.21
CA LYS A 164 20.86 7.15 3.24
C LYS A 164 19.89 7.69 2.21
N LEU A 165 20.24 8.83 1.62
CA LEU A 165 19.51 9.39 0.50
C LEU A 165 19.99 8.75 -0.82
N GLU A 166 19.05 8.30 -1.65
CA GLU A 166 19.31 7.85 -3.03
C GLU A 166 19.17 8.98 -4.06
N SER A 167 18.50 10.07 -3.69
CA SER A 167 18.31 11.23 -4.54
C SER A 167 18.30 12.51 -3.73
N SER A 168 18.43 13.65 -4.41
CA SER A 168 18.31 14.94 -3.74
C SER A 168 16.94 15.11 -3.10
N PHE A 169 16.90 15.75 -1.94
CA PHE A 169 15.69 16.09 -1.22
C PHE A 169 14.68 16.80 -2.15
N ARG A 170 13.41 16.40 -2.08
CA ARG A 170 12.28 16.91 -2.89
C ARG A 170 12.39 16.70 -4.40
N SER A 171 13.38 15.96 -4.92
CA SER A 171 13.61 15.83 -6.36
C SER A 171 12.86 14.69 -7.02
N LYS A 172 12.53 13.63 -6.27
CA LYS A 172 11.91 12.42 -6.81
C LYS A 172 10.85 11.87 -5.86
N PHE A 173 9.87 11.23 -6.45
CA PHE A 173 8.92 10.41 -5.70
C PHE A 173 9.57 9.08 -5.29
N ALA A 174 9.58 8.80 -3.98
CA ALA A 174 9.94 7.52 -3.41
C ALA A 174 9.01 7.22 -2.22
N TYR A 175 8.12 6.25 -2.40
CA TYR A 175 7.10 5.92 -1.41
C TYR A 175 7.74 5.47 -0.10
N ASN A 176 7.34 6.06 1.03
CA ASN A 176 7.90 5.76 2.34
C ASN A 176 6.82 5.74 3.42
N ASN A 177 6.66 4.61 4.10
CA ASN A 177 5.67 4.43 5.15
C ASN A 177 6.12 5.01 6.49
N ASN A 178 7.43 4.96 6.80
CA ASN A 178 7.97 5.48 8.06
C ASN A 178 7.67 6.97 8.24
N MET A 179 7.65 7.74 7.16
CA MET A 179 7.31 9.16 7.21
C MET A 179 5.84 9.37 7.63
N TYR A 180 4.92 8.50 7.22
CA TYR A 180 3.52 8.53 7.70
C TYR A 180 3.37 8.09 9.16
N ILE A 181 4.19 7.16 9.63
CA ILE A 181 4.26 6.80 11.06
C ILE A 181 4.68 8.03 11.88
N ILE A 182 5.71 8.75 11.42
CA ILE A 182 6.18 9.99 12.04
C ILE A 182 5.12 11.09 11.95
N ALA A 183 4.37 11.20 10.85
CA ALA A 183 3.23 12.12 10.72
C ALA A 183 2.12 11.82 11.74
N GLY A 184 1.88 10.54 12.03
CA GLY A 184 0.98 10.11 13.11
C GLY A 184 1.45 10.57 14.50
N GLU A 185 2.75 10.56 14.76
CA GLU A 185 3.31 11.09 16.02
C GLU A 185 3.19 12.62 16.08
N VAL A 186 3.37 13.35 14.96
CA VAL A 186 3.07 14.79 14.91
C VAL A 186 1.62 15.04 15.27
N LEU A 187 0.66 14.32 14.66
CA LEU A 187 -0.76 14.44 14.97
C LEU A 187 -1.02 14.23 16.46
N LYS A 188 -0.44 13.18 17.07
CA LYS A 188 -0.58 12.86 18.48
C LYS A 188 -0.10 14.00 19.38
N ARG A 189 1.10 14.53 19.11
CA ARG A 189 1.69 15.62 19.92
C ARG A 189 0.90 16.92 19.83
N VAL A 190 0.35 17.23 18.66
CA VAL A 190 -0.40 18.46 18.41
C VAL A 190 -1.85 18.37 18.91
N SER A 191 -2.49 17.21 18.78
CA SER A 191 -3.90 17.02 19.16
C SER A 191 -4.09 16.59 20.62
N GLY A 192 -3.09 15.92 21.23
CA GLY A 192 -3.19 15.27 22.54
C GLY A 192 -3.94 13.92 22.52
N LEU A 193 -4.35 13.43 21.34
CA LEU A 193 -5.01 12.14 21.14
C LEU A 193 -4.09 11.18 20.40
N SER A 194 -4.19 9.87 20.65
CA SER A 194 -3.57 8.88 19.75
C SER A 194 -4.13 9.04 18.33
N TRP A 195 -3.38 8.57 17.34
CA TRP A 195 -3.85 8.60 15.94
C TRP A 195 -5.19 7.89 15.79
N GLU A 196 -5.33 6.72 16.41
CA GLU A 196 -6.54 5.91 16.37
C GLU A 196 -7.75 6.62 16.99
N GLU A 197 -7.56 7.24 18.15
CA GLU A 197 -8.63 8.00 18.81
C GLU A 197 -9.05 9.20 17.98
N PHE A 198 -8.09 9.92 17.41
CA PHE A 198 -8.37 11.05 16.55
C PHE A 198 -9.19 10.63 15.32
N ILE A 199 -8.73 9.61 14.59
CA ILE A 199 -9.41 9.13 13.39
C ILE A 199 -10.83 8.66 13.72
N GLU A 200 -11.02 7.85 14.76
CA GLU A 200 -12.35 7.34 15.12
C GLU A 200 -13.30 8.44 15.61
N GLN A 201 -12.83 9.32 16.51
CA GLN A 201 -13.70 10.32 17.15
C GLN A 201 -13.96 11.54 16.28
N LYS A 202 -12.94 12.01 15.54
CA LYS A 202 -13.00 13.29 14.81
C LYS A 202 -13.35 13.14 13.34
N ILE A 203 -13.18 11.92 12.77
CA ILE A 203 -13.45 11.66 11.35
C ILE A 203 -14.51 10.57 11.18
N MET A 204 -14.23 9.32 11.58
CA MET A 204 -15.13 8.19 11.27
C MET A 204 -16.53 8.38 11.88
N LYS A 205 -16.61 8.75 13.15
CA LYS A 205 -17.89 8.95 13.84
C LYS A 205 -18.74 10.04 13.19
N PRO A 206 -18.26 11.29 12.97
CA PRO A 206 -19.07 12.33 12.36
C PRO A 206 -19.37 12.08 10.86
N VAL A 207 -18.54 11.33 10.15
CA VAL A 207 -18.80 10.94 8.75
C VAL A 207 -19.82 9.81 8.65
N GLY A 208 -20.05 9.05 9.73
CA GLY A 208 -20.97 7.92 9.75
C GLY A 208 -20.37 6.57 9.33
N MET A 209 -19.05 6.40 9.43
CA MET A 209 -18.33 5.12 9.16
C MET A 209 -18.43 4.19 10.38
N THR A 210 -19.64 3.70 10.66
CA THR A 210 -19.99 3.07 11.94
C THR A 210 -19.34 1.72 12.20
N ASN A 211 -18.94 1.00 11.14
CA ASN A 211 -18.31 -0.33 11.24
C ASN A 211 -16.78 -0.27 11.18
N SER A 212 -16.22 0.86 10.73
CA SER A 212 -14.78 1.02 10.58
C SER A 212 -14.07 1.22 11.91
N LYS A 213 -12.81 0.80 11.97
CA LYS A 213 -11.90 0.98 13.10
C LYS A 213 -10.55 1.45 12.61
N ALA A 214 -9.90 2.29 13.39
CA ALA A 214 -8.59 2.82 13.03
C ALA A 214 -7.44 1.81 13.18
N SER A 215 -7.70 0.63 13.73
CA SER A 215 -6.73 -0.47 13.84
C SER A 215 -7.43 -1.81 13.94
N TYR A 216 -6.77 -2.88 13.47
CA TYR A 216 -7.22 -4.26 13.68
C TYR A 216 -7.45 -4.58 15.16
N ASN A 217 -6.56 -4.11 16.04
CA ASN A 217 -6.64 -4.36 17.48
C ASN A 217 -7.85 -3.69 18.15
N ARG A 218 -8.49 -2.74 17.48
CA ARG A 218 -9.70 -2.04 17.96
C ARG A 218 -11.00 -2.65 17.43
N VAL A 219 -10.91 -3.68 16.58
CA VAL A 219 -12.09 -4.43 16.11
C VAL A 219 -12.52 -5.39 17.21
N THR A 220 -13.61 -5.07 17.89
CA THR A 220 -14.18 -5.89 18.98
C THR A 220 -15.06 -7.01 18.44
N ASN A 221 -15.86 -6.75 17.40
CA ASN A 221 -16.68 -7.77 16.73
C ASN A 221 -15.97 -8.28 15.47
N ARG A 222 -15.41 -9.48 15.56
CA ARG A 222 -14.67 -10.14 14.47
C ARG A 222 -15.49 -11.19 13.72
N THR A 223 -16.81 -11.19 13.88
CA THR A 223 -17.68 -12.20 13.24
C THR A 223 -17.80 -12.04 11.73
N ASN A 224 -17.54 -10.82 11.20
CA ASN A 224 -17.57 -10.51 9.76
C ASN A 224 -16.30 -9.76 9.33
N ILE A 225 -15.17 -10.42 9.46
CA ILE A 225 -13.85 -9.95 9.04
C ILE A 225 -13.21 -10.98 8.11
N ILE A 226 -12.37 -10.56 7.19
CA ILE A 226 -11.61 -11.46 6.33
C ILE A 226 -10.52 -12.18 7.11
N ASP A 227 -10.11 -13.35 6.61
CA ASP A 227 -8.74 -13.83 6.76
C ASP A 227 -7.91 -13.37 5.57
N ALA A 228 -6.63 -13.11 5.80
CA ALA A 228 -5.69 -12.72 4.77
C ALA A 228 -5.17 -13.95 4.02
N HIS A 229 -4.89 -13.83 2.71
CA HIS A 229 -4.40 -14.94 1.90
C HIS A 229 -3.25 -14.48 1.00
N THR A 230 -2.26 -15.34 0.82
CA THR A 230 -1.14 -15.09 -0.08
C THR A 230 -0.79 -16.34 -0.87
N ARG A 231 -0.09 -16.15 -1.99
CA ARG A 231 0.48 -17.26 -2.76
C ARG A 231 1.82 -17.64 -2.14
N ALA A 232 1.89 -18.85 -1.60
CA ALA A 232 3.12 -19.42 -1.05
C ALA A 232 3.48 -20.69 -1.84
N ASP A 233 4.69 -20.73 -2.39
CA ASP A 233 5.20 -21.88 -3.18
C ASP A 233 4.19 -22.41 -4.23
N GLY A 234 3.47 -21.50 -4.90
CA GLY A 234 2.54 -21.82 -5.98
C GLY A 234 1.08 -22.01 -5.57
N THR A 235 0.75 -22.03 -4.29
CA THR A 235 -0.60 -22.25 -3.77
C THR A 235 -1.09 -21.06 -2.94
N VAL A 236 -2.36 -20.69 -3.08
CA VAL A 236 -2.97 -19.67 -2.22
C VAL A 236 -3.30 -20.29 -0.86
N ILE A 237 -2.74 -19.73 0.19
CA ILE A 237 -2.93 -20.16 1.57
C ILE A 237 -3.46 -19.02 2.43
N GLN A 238 -4.21 -19.38 3.47
CA GLN A 238 -4.56 -18.45 4.54
C GLN A 238 -3.34 -18.17 5.41
N ILE A 239 -3.20 -16.92 5.83
CA ILE A 239 -2.14 -16.47 6.74
C ILE A 239 -2.75 -15.79 7.97
N PRO A 240 -2.04 -15.72 9.09
CA PRO A 240 -2.48 -14.94 10.23
C PRO A 240 -2.74 -13.49 9.84
N HIS A 241 -3.75 -12.88 10.44
CA HIS A 241 -4.01 -11.45 10.28
C HIS A 241 -3.16 -10.70 11.32
N ASP A 242 -1.98 -10.33 10.90
CA ASP A 242 -1.01 -9.61 11.71
C ASP A 242 -0.84 -8.19 11.18
N TRP A 243 -0.85 -7.20 12.05
CA TRP A 243 -0.55 -5.83 11.72
C TRP A 243 0.10 -5.09 12.89
N SER A 244 1.21 -4.42 12.63
CA SER A 244 1.87 -3.60 13.65
C SER A 244 1.08 -2.32 13.91
N ALA A 245 0.63 -2.11 15.15
CA ALA A 245 -0.07 -0.88 15.53
C ALA A 245 0.79 0.38 15.32
N THR A 246 2.11 0.25 15.36
CA THR A 246 3.07 1.32 15.03
C THR A 246 2.82 1.89 13.64
N ALA A 247 2.41 1.07 12.68
CA ALA A 247 2.18 1.47 11.29
C ALA A 247 0.74 1.95 11.01
N ASN A 248 -0.14 2.07 12.01
CA ASN A 248 -1.53 2.50 11.81
C ASN A 248 -1.66 3.78 10.98
N PRO A 249 -0.85 4.86 11.18
CA PRO A 249 -0.95 6.07 10.38
C PRO A 249 -0.65 5.87 8.89
N ALA A 250 0.10 4.82 8.55
CA ALA A 250 0.43 4.46 7.18
C ALA A 250 -0.57 3.47 6.56
N GLY A 251 -1.31 2.67 7.38
CA GLY A 251 -2.10 1.59 6.78
C GLY A 251 -3.07 0.82 7.70
N GLY A 252 -3.36 1.27 8.92
CA GLY A 252 -4.03 0.44 9.94
C GLY A 252 -5.55 0.32 9.87
N ILE A 253 -6.25 1.13 9.07
CA ILE A 253 -7.72 1.17 9.07
C ILE A 253 -8.31 -0.16 8.60
N MET A 254 -9.25 -0.67 9.40
CA MET A 254 -10.17 -1.75 9.07
C MET A 254 -11.51 -1.15 8.65
N SER A 255 -11.96 -1.45 7.44
CA SER A 255 -13.20 -0.89 6.89
C SER A 255 -13.92 -1.88 5.98
N ASN A 256 -15.05 -1.50 5.44
CA ASN A 256 -15.84 -2.25 4.48
C ASN A 256 -16.26 -1.36 3.31
N VAL A 257 -16.83 -1.95 2.27
CA VAL A 257 -17.23 -1.22 1.06
C VAL A 257 -18.18 -0.08 1.36
N LYS A 258 -19.18 -0.29 2.24
CA LYS A 258 -20.20 0.74 2.51
C LYS A 258 -19.62 1.95 3.25
N ASP A 259 -18.79 1.70 4.27
CA ASP A 259 -18.14 2.78 5.01
C ASP A 259 -17.12 3.54 4.14
N MET A 260 -16.39 2.84 3.26
CA MET A 260 -15.50 3.50 2.30
C MET A 260 -16.25 4.32 1.25
N LEU A 261 -17.43 3.89 0.80
CA LEU A 261 -18.30 4.71 -0.05
C LEU A 261 -18.89 5.91 0.71
N THR A 262 -19.19 5.76 2.00
CA THR A 262 -19.60 6.88 2.86
C THR A 262 -18.48 7.92 2.98
N TRP A 263 -17.23 7.46 3.15
CA TRP A 263 -16.04 8.33 3.10
C TRP A 263 -15.91 9.04 1.75
N GLY A 264 -16.09 8.31 0.63
CA GLY A 264 -16.06 8.90 -0.71
C GLY A 264 -17.15 9.96 -0.92
N LYS A 265 -18.39 9.67 -0.49
CA LYS A 265 -19.50 10.63 -0.55
C LYS A 265 -19.17 11.91 0.24
N PHE A 266 -18.64 11.77 1.46
CA PHE A 266 -18.23 12.88 2.29
C PHE A 266 -17.13 13.74 1.63
N LEU A 267 -16.11 13.10 1.04
CA LEU A 267 -15.04 13.82 0.35
C LEU A 267 -15.56 14.55 -0.92
N MET A 268 -16.39 13.88 -1.73
CA MET A 268 -16.97 14.51 -2.93
C MET A 268 -18.02 15.58 -2.60
N ASN A 269 -18.50 15.63 -1.35
CA ASN A 269 -19.36 16.70 -0.84
C ASN A 269 -18.53 17.78 -0.09
N ASP A 270 -17.29 18.04 -0.52
CA ASP A 270 -16.41 19.09 0.01
C ASP A 270 -16.25 19.03 1.54
N ALA A 271 -16.06 17.82 2.07
CA ALA A 271 -15.91 17.52 3.50
C ALA A 271 -17.09 18.00 4.40
N VAL A 272 -18.30 18.00 3.84
CA VAL A 272 -19.55 18.27 4.57
C VAL A 272 -20.27 16.95 4.85
N THR A 273 -20.59 16.71 6.12
CA THR A 273 -21.32 15.49 6.55
C THR A 273 -22.77 15.51 6.07
N LEU A 274 -23.45 14.37 6.18
CA LEU A 274 -24.88 14.28 5.85
C LEU A 274 -25.77 15.20 6.71
N GLU A 275 -25.30 15.52 7.91
CA GLU A 275 -25.98 16.45 8.83
C GLU A 275 -25.66 17.93 8.54
N GLY A 276 -24.91 18.21 7.47
CA GLY A 276 -24.54 19.58 7.05
C GLY A 276 -23.34 20.16 7.80
N LYS A 277 -22.63 19.39 8.62
CA LYS A 277 -21.44 19.86 9.33
C LYS A 277 -20.19 19.77 8.45
N ARG A 278 -19.53 20.90 8.21
CA ARG A 278 -18.21 20.93 7.57
C ARG A 278 -17.14 20.52 8.59
N LEU A 279 -16.32 19.52 8.24
CA LEU A 279 -15.22 19.05 9.11
C LEU A 279 -13.87 19.64 8.73
N LEU A 280 -13.73 20.19 7.54
CA LEU A 280 -12.51 20.78 7.02
C LEU A 280 -12.87 22.00 6.16
N SER A 281 -12.15 23.11 6.27
CA SER A 281 -12.35 24.26 5.39
C SER A 281 -12.17 23.88 3.93
N SER A 282 -12.83 24.60 3.02
CA SER A 282 -12.66 24.37 1.58
C SER A 282 -11.21 24.60 1.15
N GLU A 283 -10.51 25.55 1.76
CA GLU A 283 -9.09 25.81 1.51
C GLU A 283 -8.22 24.58 1.81
N GLN A 284 -8.34 24.03 3.02
CA GLN A 284 -7.56 22.86 3.41
C GLN A 284 -8.01 21.59 2.69
N PHE A 285 -9.30 21.47 2.36
CA PHE A 285 -9.79 20.37 1.53
C PHE A 285 -9.19 20.43 0.11
N TYR A 286 -9.15 21.62 -0.49
CA TYR A 286 -8.53 21.84 -1.80
C TYR A 286 -7.04 21.52 -1.78
N GLU A 287 -6.33 21.85 -0.69
CA GLU A 287 -4.89 21.56 -0.50
C GLU A 287 -4.60 20.04 -0.51
N LEU A 288 -5.49 19.20 0.03
CA LEU A 288 -5.30 17.75 0.02
C LEU A 288 -5.12 17.19 -1.40
N TRP A 289 -5.80 17.77 -2.37
CA TRP A 289 -5.81 17.32 -3.77
C TRP A 289 -4.98 18.21 -4.70
N GLN A 290 -4.06 19.01 -4.15
CA GLN A 290 -3.05 19.72 -4.92
C GLN A 290 -1.88 18.79 -5.23
N LEU A 291 -1.30 18.95 -6.42
CA LEU A 291 -0.11 18.21 -6.84
C LEU A 291 1.11 18.68 -6.03
N GLN A 292 1.67 17.81 -5.21
CA GLN A 292 2.84 18.10 -4.38
C GLN A 292 4.12 17.47 -4.96
N THR A 293 4.03 16.23 -5.44
CA THR A 293 5.15 15.50 -6.01
C THR A 293 4.77 14.96 -7.39
N PRO A 294 5.38 15.46 -8.47
CA PRO A 294 5.09 14.98 -9.80
C PRO A 294 5.59 13.55 -10.02
N LEU A 295 4.81 12.77 -10.77
CA LEU A 295 5.18 11.44 -11.24
C LEU A 295 5.26 11.42 -12.76
N LYS A 296 6.13 10.56 -13.29
CA LYS A 296 6.26 10.39 -14.75
C LYS A 296 4.97 9.85 -15.37
N VAL A 297 4.45 10.54 -16.36
CA VAL A 297 3.38 10.05 -17.24
C VAL A 297 4.01 9.14 -18.31
N ARG A 298 3.43 7.96 -18.53
CA ARG A 298 3.90 7.02 -19.56
C ARG A 298 3.31 7.39 -20.92
N LYS A 299 4.13 7.45 -21.96
CA LYS A 299 3.64 7.60 -23.33
C LYS A 299 2.72 6.42 -23.68
N GLY A 300 1.55 6.73 -24.22
CA GLY A 300 0.55 5.70 -24.55
C GLY A 300 -0.20 5.15 -23.33
N ASP A 301 -0.30 5.93 -22.25
CA ASP A 301 -1.20 5.65 -21.15
C ASP A 301 -2.64 5.42 -21.64
N TRP A 302 -3.35 4.52 -20.98
CA TRP A 302 -4.68 4.05 -21.41
C TRP A 302 -5.74 5.13 -21.40
N TYR A 303 -5.55 6.16 -20.60
CA TYR A 303 -6.47 7.27 -20.42
C TYR A 303 -5.97 8.57 -21.04
N ASN A 304 -4.80 8.53 -21.72
CA ASN A 304 -4.12 9.71 -22.28
C ASN A 304 -3.90 10.81 -21.23
N SER A 305 -3.47 10.41 -20.04
CA SER A 305 -3.25 11.36 -18.94
C SER A 305 -2.18 12.39 -19.32
N ASN A 306 -2.40 13.65 -18.98
CA ASN A 306 -1.47 14.76 -19.19
C ASN A 306 -0.60 14.99 -17.97
N PHE A 307 -1.09 14.67 -16.78
CA PHE A 307 -0.33 14.75 -15.53
C PHE A 307 -0.56 13.53 -14.66
N ARG A 308 0.40 13.27 -13.80
CA ARG A 308 0.31 12.30 -12.72
C ARG A 308 1.17 12.77 -11.55
N GLY A 309 0.70 12.60 -10.33
CA GLY A 309 1.48 12.93 -9.15
C GLY A 309 0.83 12.46 -7.86
N TYR A 310 1.41 12.95 -6.76
CA TYR A 310 0.95 12.68 -5.40
C TYR A 310 0.65 14.00 -4.70
N GLY A 311 -0.50 14.07 -4.07
CA GLY A 311 -0.94 15.17 -3.20
C GLY A 311 -0.67 14.85 -1.73
N LEU A 312 -1.55 15.26 -0.83
CA LEU A 312 -1.48 14.93 0.57
C LEU A 312 -2.32 13.65 0.84
N GLY A 313 -1.65 12.49 0.75
CA GLY A 313 -2.28 11.20 0.98
C GLY A 313 -3.01 10.59 -0.22
N TRP A 314 -2.90 11.18 -1.41
CA TRP A 314 -3.64 10.75 -2.60
C TRP A 314 -2.79 10.79 -3.87
N PHE A 315 -2.92 9.77 -4.69
CA PHE A 315 -2.48 9.84 -6.08
C PHE A 315 -3.47 10.67 -6.90
N LEU A 316 -2.93 11.50 -7.78
CA LEU A 316 -3.67 12.39 -8.67
C LEU A 316 -3.28 12.12 -10.11
N THR A 317 -4.27 12.08 -10.99
CA THR A 317 -4.07 12.02 -12.44
C THR A 317 -5.31 12.57 -13.14
N ASP A 318 -5.20 12.88 -14.40
CA ASP A 318 -6.38 13.10 -15.24
C ASP A 318 -6.74 11.84 -16.02
N VAL A 319 -7.98 11.75 -16.41
CA VAL A 319 -8.52 10.71 -17.29
C VAL A 319 -9.22 11.34 -18.48
N LYS A 320 -9.82 10.54 -19.37
CA LYS A 320 -10.55 11.02 -20.55
C LYS A 320 -11.42 12.24 -20.23
N GLY A 321 -11.36 13.27 -21.07
CA GLY A 321 -12.11 14.51 -20.87
C GLY A 321 -11.44 15.51 -19.94
N GLY A 322 -10.22 15.23 -19.46
CA GLY A 322 -9.53 16.07 -18.49
C GLY A 322 -10.05 15.94 -17.06
N TYR A 323 -10.94 14.98 -16.81
CA TYR A 323 -11.50 14.74 -15.48
C TYR A 323 -10.43 14.34 -14.47
N LYS A 324 -10.46 14.94 -13.30
CA LYS A 324 -9.53 14.64 -12.21
C LYS A 324 -9.86 13.30 -11.57
N GLN A 325 -8.89 12.41 -11.51
CA GLN A 325 -8.98 11.17 -10.72
C GLN A 325 -8.14 11.29 -9.47
N VAL A 326 -8.75 11.06 -8.32
CA VAL A 326 -8.14 11.01 -6.98
C VAL A 326 -8.24 9.58 -6.49
N TYR A 327 -7.12 8.95 -6.15
CA TYR A 327 -7.15 7.53 -5.77
C TYR A 327 -6.01 7.15 -4.85
N HIS A 328 -6.18 6.04 -4.17
CA HIS A 328 -5.08 5.34 -3.52
C HIS A 328 -5.31 3.83 -3.60
N THR A 329 -4.21 3.07 -3.62
CA THR A 329 -4.23 1.62 -3.45
C THR A 329 -3.73 1.27 -2.06
N GLY A 330 -4.08 0.08 -1.58
CA GLY A 330 -3.59 -0.44 -0.33
C GLY A 330 -3.04 -1.84 -0.48
N GLY A 331 -1.96 -2.15 0.22
CA GLY A 331 -1.39 -3.48 0.32
C GLY A 331 -0.96 -3.77 1.75
N LEU A 332 -1.42 -4.89 2.28
CA LEU A 332 -0.94 -5.58 3.47
C LEU A 332 -0.59 -7.00 3.08
N LEU A 333 0.19 -7.70 3.88
CA LEU A 333 0.40 -9.12 3.63
C LEU A 333 -0.95 -9.85 3.57
N GLY A 334 -1.26 -10.41 2.41
CA GLY A 334 -2.50 -11.15 2.18
C GLY A 334 -3.75 -10.32 1.84
N THR A 335 -3.62 -9.01 1.57
CA THR A 335 -4.77 -8.14 1.23
C THR A 335 -4.33 -7.03 0.31
N VAL A 336 -5.10 -6.77 -0.76
CA VAL A 336 -4.94 -5.55 -1.56
C VAL A 336 -6.27 -4.86 -1.80
N THR A 337 -6.25 -3.53 -1.86
CA THR A 337 -7.44 -2.71 -1.94
C THR A 337 -7.24 -1.52 -2.88
N GLN A 338 -8.32 -1.00 -3.42
CA GLN A 338 -8.29 0.22 -4.22
C GLN A 338 -9.51 1.09 -3.91
N PHE A 339 -9.27 2.38 -3.76
CA PHE A 339 -10.28 3.42 -3.66
C PHE A 339 -9.98 4.49 -4.71
N THR A 340 -10.95 4.75 -5.58
CA THR A 340 -10.84 5.68 -6.70
C THR A 340 -12.04 6.60 -6.74
N MET A 341 -11.80 7.90 -6.89
CA MET A 341 -12.83 8.93 -7.07
C MET A 341 -12.57 9.69 -8.37
N ILE A 342 -13.63 10.05 -9.08
CA ILE A 342 -13.62 10.96 -10.21
C ILE A 342 -14.69 12.02 -9.90
N PRO A 343 -14.32 13.11 -9.19
CA PRO A 343 -15.28 14.12 -8.71
C PRO A 343 -16.11 14.74 -9.82
N ASP A 344 -15.51 14.99 -10.98
CA ASP A 344 -16.21 15.55 -12.16
C ASP A 344 -17.37 14.66 -12.67
N LEU A 345 -17.37 13.38 -12.30
CA LEU A 345 -18.44 12.43 -12.62
C LEU A 345 -19.29 12.08 -11.40
N ASP A 346 -19.04 12.67 -10.23
CA ASP A 346 -19.60 12.25 -8.95
C ASP A 346 -19.55 10.71 -8.77
N LEU A 347 -18.38 10.13 -9.06
CA LEU A 347 -18.14 8.69 -9.10
C LEU A 347 -17.08 8.30 -8.09
N ALA A 348 -17.41 7.34 -7.19
CA ALA A 348 -16.41 6.64 -6.40
C ALA A 348 -16.53 5.11 -6.58
N ILE A 349 -15.38 4.45 -6.63
CA ILE A 349 -15.24 3.01 -6.82
C ILE A 349 -14.36 2.47 -5.70
N VAL A 350 -14.85 1.44 -5.01
CA VAL A 350 -14.14 0.72 -3.95
C VAL A 350 -14.02 -0.74 -4.34
N VAL A 351 -12.80 -1.28 -4.31
CA VAL A 351 -12.56 -2.72 -4.47
C VAL A 351 -11.66 -3.20 -3.34
N LEU A 352 -12.16 -4.13 -2.54
CA LEU A 352 -11.46 -4.71 -1.39
C LEU A 352 -11.31 -6.22 -1.62
N THR A 353 -10.10 -6.74 -1.45
CA THR A 353 -9.80 -8.17 -1.65
C THR A 353 -9.15 -8.77 -0.41
N ASN A 354 -9.19 -10.07 -0.28
CA ASN A 354 -8.50 -10.80 0.80
C ASN A 354 -7.33 -11.65 0.28
N GLN A 355 -6.64 -11.17 -0.78
CA GLN A 355 -5.44 -11.83 -1.32
C GLN A 355 -4.53 -10.80 -2.02
N MET A 356 -3.22 -11.01 -2.01
CA MET A 356 -2.22 -10.11 -2.60
C MET A 356 -2.14 -10.20 -4.14
N ASN A 357 -3.19 -9.78 -4.85
CA ASN A 357 -3.16 -9.71 -6.31
C ASN A 357 -3.78 -8.40 -6.83
N GLY A 358 -2.93 -7.42 -7.09
CA GLY A 358 -3.35 -6.11 -7.60
C GLY A 358 -4.00 -6.14 -8.98
N SER A 359 -3.78 -7.19 -9.78
CA SER A 359 -4.45 -7.36 -11.07
C SER A 359 -5.96 -7.53 -10.91
N ALA A 360 -6.42 -8.11 -9.79
CA ALA A 360 -7.83 -8.30 -9.50
C ALA A 360 -8.57 -6.97 -9.32
N PHE A 361 -8.11 -6.09 -8.42
CA PHE A 361 -8.77 -4.80 -8.23
C PHE A 361 -8.66 -3.90 -9.47
N ASN A 362 -7.52 -3.92 -10.17
CA ASN A 362 -7.34 -3.15 -11.39
C ASN A 362 -8.29 -3.58 -12.51
N THR A 363 -8.55 -4.89 -12.65
CA THR A 363 -9.52 -5.41 -13.61
C THR A 363 -10.90 -4.82 -13.37
N ILE A 364 -11.38 -4.88 -12.14
CA ILE A 364 -12.71 -4.42 -11.77
C ILE A 364 -12.80 -2.90 -11.87
N THR A 365 -11.88 -2.17 -11.24
CA THR A 365 -11.89 -0.70 -11.22
C THR A 365 -11.81 -0.12 -12.63
N ASN A 366 -10.92 -0.64 -13.49
CA ASN A 366 -10.78 -0.10 -14.85
C ASN A 366 -11.98 -0.45 -15.73
N THR A 367 -12.61 -1.63 -15.56
CA THR A 367 -13.83 -1.96 -16.29
C THR A 367 -14.99 -1.05 -15.90
N ILE A 368 -15.20 -0.82 -14.60
CA ILE A 368 -16.23 0.12 -14.10
C ILE A 368 -15.92 1.53 -14.63
N LYS A 369 -14.70 2.01 -14.45
CA LYS A 369 -14.28 3.35 -14.88
C LYS A 369 -14.50 3.55 -16.39
N ASP A 370 -14.13 2.56 -17.20
CA ASP A 370 -14.32 2.63 -18.66
C ASP A 370 -15.79 2.78 -19.05
N SER A 371 -16.70 2.12 -18.34
CA SER A 371 -18.12 2.21 -18.61
C SER A 371 -18.68 3.63 -18.40
N TYR A 372 -18.19 4.34 -17.36
CA TYR A 372 -18.58 5.74 -17.10
C TYR A 372 -17.87 6.75 -18.01
N LEU A 373 -16.64 6.43 -18.46
CA LEU A 373 -15.87 7.27 -19.38
C LEU A 373 -16.21 7.01 -20.86
N GLY A 374 -17.13 6.08 -21.15
CA GLY A 374 -17.55 5.76 -22.52
C GLY A 374 -16.48 5.06 -23.36
N TYR A 375 -15.54 4.35 -22.75
CA TYR A 375 -14.63 3.46 -23.45
C TYR A 375 -15.31 2.12 -23.72
N LYS A 376 -15.18 1.63 -24.96
CA LYS A 376 -15.72 0.34 -25.39
C LYS A 376 -14.59 -0.62 -25.77
N ASN A 377 -14.88 -1.93 -25.77
CA ASN A 377 -14.01 -2.98 -26.29
C ASN A 377 -12.66 -3.17 -25.56
N ARG A 378 -12.57 -2.77 -24.30
CA ARG A 378 -11.40 -3.02 -23.46
C ARG A 378 -11.64 -4.25 -22.58
N ASN A 379 -10.88 -5.31 -22.81
CA ASN A 379 -10.96 -6.53 -21.98
C ASN A 379 -9.84 -6.55 -20.94
N TRP A 380 -10.09 -5.89 -19.82
CA TRP A 380 -9.14 -5.80 -18.72
C TRP A 380 -8.86 -7.16 -18.06
N LEU A 381 -9.88 -8.03 -17.96
CA LEU A 381 -9.73 -9.37 -17.40
C LEU A 381 -8.71 -10.20 -18.19
N LYS A 382 -8.85 -10.27 -19.52
CA LYS A 382 -7.91 -10.96 -20.38
C LYS A 382 -6.51 -10.36 -20.29
N ARG A 383 -6.42 -9.03 -20.35
CA ARG A 383 -5.15 -8.30 -20.32
C ARG A 383 -4.39 -8.55 -19.01
N TYR A 384 -5.03 -8.24 -17.87
CA TYR A 384 -4.38 -8.42 -16.58
C TYR A 384 -4.17 -9.89 -16.24
N GLY A 385 -5.05 -10.80 -16.67
CA GLY A 385 -4.88 -12.24 -16.53
C GLY A 385 -3.63 -12.75 -17.24
N THR A 386 -3.44 -12.37 -18.51
CA THR A 386 -2.22 -12.72 -19.27
C THR A 386 -0.96 -12.13 -18.61
N ASN A 387 -0.98 -10.84 -18.25
CA ASN A 387 0.17 -10.20 -17.64
C ASN A 387 0.53 -10.84 -16.29
N ASN A 388 -0.47 -11.12 -15.44
CA ASN A 388 -0.28 -11.77 -14.15
C ASN A 388 0.32 -13.18 -14.30
N SER A 389 -0.23 -13.99 -15.21
CA SER A 389 0.30 -15.33 -15.49
C SER A 389 1.77 -15.29 -15.94
N ASN A 390 2.10 -14.39 -16.87
CA ASN A 390 3.48 -14.24 -17.34
C ASN A 390 4.42 -13.75 -16.22
N TYR A 391 3.96 -12.81 -15.38
CA TYR A 391 4.73 -12.30 -14.27
C TYR A 391 5.01 -13.37 -13.22
N LEU A 392 4.03 -14.19 -12.85
CA LEU A 392 4.20 -15.30 -11.93
C LEU A 392 5.17 -16.35 -12.48
N LYS A 393 5.00 -16.77 -13.75
CA LYS A 393 5.91 -17.72 -14.41
C LYS A 393 7.35 -17.21 -14.43
N TYR A 394 7.55 -15.92 -14.74
CA TYR A 394 8.88 -15.31 -14.74
C TYR A 394 9.52 -15.37 -13.36
N ASN A 395 8.80 -14.95 -12.30
CA ASN A 395 9.32 -14.98 -10.93
C ASN A 395 9.61 -16.41 -10.45
N ASP A 396 8.72 -17.36 -10.73
CA ASP A 396 8.94 -18.76 -10.39
C ASP A 396 10.19 -19.34 -11.11
N SER A 397 10.43 -18.96 -12.37
CA SER A 397 11.62 -19.37 -13.12
C SER A 397 12.92 -18.86 -12.49
N LEU A 398 12.93 -17.61 -12.00
CA LEU A 398 14.09 -17.05 -11.28
C LEU A 398 14.39 -17.85 -10.01
N LYS A 399 13.37 -18.14 -9.20
CA LYS A 399 13.51 -18.93 -7.97
C LYS A 399 14.02 -20.34 -8.27
N VAL A 400 13.46 -21.02 -9.26
CA VAL A 400 13.91 -22.37 -9.71
C VAL A 400 15.39 -22.33 -10.11
N ALA A 401 15.82 -21.33 -10.89
CA ALA A 401 17.23 -21.19 -11.29
C ALA A 401 18.16 -21.02 -10.07
N VAL A 402 17.76 -20.20 -9.10
CA VAL A 402 18.53 -19.99 -7.87
C VAL A 402 18.63 -21.26 -7.05
N TYR A 403 17.53 -21.96 -6.80
CA TYR A 403 17.55 -23.19 -6.01
C TYR A 403 18.26 -24.36 -6.69
N ASN A 404 18.29 -24.41 -8.03
CA ASN A 404 19.13 -25.36 -8.75
C ASN A 404 20.63 -25.10 -8.51
N LYS A 405 21.06 -23.83 -8.50
CA LYS A 405 22.45 -23.49 -8.13
C LYS A 405 22.77 -23.82 -6.68
N VAL A 406 21.84 -23.57 -5.76
CA VAL A 406 21.98 -23.98 -4.34
C VAL A 406 22.21 -25.49 -4.21
N LYS A 407 21.46 -26.32 -4.98
CA LYS A 407 21.67 -27.80 -4.96
C LYS A 407 23.07 -28.20 -5.42
N ILE A 408 23.63 -27.48 -6.40
CA ILE A 408 25.00 -27.72 -6.88
C ILE A 408 26.01 -27.24 -5.85
N ALA A 409 25.86 -26.01 -5.33
CA ALA A 409 26.76 -25.40 -4.38
C ALA A 409 26.89 -26.18 -3.08
N LYS A 410 25.85 -26.85 -2.59
CA LYS A 410 25.91 -27.74 -1.42
C LYS A 410 26.96 -28.85 -1.50
N LYS A 411 27.44 -29.19 -2.70
CA LYS A 411 28.47 -30.21 -2.94
C LYS A 411 29.87 -29.61 -3.10
N ASP A 412 29.98 -28.27 -3.09
CA ASP A 412 31.24 -27.56 -3.30
C ASP A 412 32.07 -27.57 -2.00
N LYS A 413 33.24 -28.19 -2.02
CA LYS A 413 34.16 -28.28 -0.91
C LYS A 413 34.98 -26.99 -0.69
N SER A 414 34.93 -26.04 -1.63
CA SER A 414 35.62 -24.73 -1.52
C SER A 414 34.81 -23.66 -0.81
N LEU A 415 33.60 -23.99 -0.32
CA LEU A 415 32.77 -23.07 0.45
C LEU A 415 33.49 -22.65 1.74
N PRO A 416 33.23 -21.41 2.23
CA PRO A 416 33.72 -20.95 3.52
C PRO A 416 33.38 -21.93 4.65
N LYS A 417 34.33 -22.13 5.54
CA LYS A 417 34.10 -22.96 6.77
C LYS A 417 33.07 -22.26 7.66
N PRO A 418 32.33 -23.02 8.49
CA PRO A 418 31.30 -22.45 9.38
C PRO A 418 31.78 -21.27 10.23
N ASN A 419 32.94 -21.39 10.87
CA ASN A 419 33.52 -20.36 11.71
C ASN A 419 33.85 -19.06 10.99
N GLN A 420 33.94 -19.05 9.66
CA GLN A 420 34.22 -17.85 8.86
C GLN A 420 33.00 -16.96 8.68
N ILE A 421 31.78 -17.55 8.66
CA ILE A 421 30.53 -16.80 8.43
C ILE A 421 29.60 -16.73 9.64
N ILE A 422 29.73 -17.67 10.61
CA ILE A 422 28.93 -17.65 11.85
C ILE A 422 29.27 -16.38 12.65
N GLY A 423 28.25 -15.80 13.29
CA GLY A 423 28.40 -14.67 14.19
C GLY A 423 27.20 -13.72 14.13
N THR A 424 27.31 -12.64 14.87
CA THR A 424 26.35 -11.56 14.89
C THR A 424 26.80 -10.46 13.92
N TYR A 425 25.87 -10.01 13.09
CA TYR A 425 26.06 -8.93 12.14
C TYR A 425 25.09 -7.80 12.50
N LYS A 426 25.59 -6.58 12.62
CA LYS A 426 24.81 -5.43 13.06
C LYS A 426 24.63 -4.41 11.94
N ASP A 427 23.38 -4.04 11.73
CA ASP A 427 23.00 -2.84 10.99
C ASP A 427 22.61 -1.70 11.95
N ASN A 428 22.83 -0.46 11.55
CA ASN A 428 22.63 0.69 12.44
C ASN A 428 21.17 1.04 12.70
N TRP A 429 20.28 0.76 11.75
CA TRP A 429 18.85 1.07 11.89
C TRP A 429 18.00 -0.16 12.19
N PHE A 430 18.42 -1.33 11.71
CA PHE A 430 17.64 -2.56 11.86
C PHE A 430 18.07 -3.38 13.08
N GLY A 431 19.34 -3.27 13.48
CA GLY A 431 19.89 -4.02 14.62
C GLY A 431 20.60 -5.31 14.21
N ASN A 432 20.58 -6.31 15.08
CA ASN A 432 21.40 -7.51 14.93
C ASN A 432 20.68 -8.57 14.08
N ILE A 433 21.48 -9.20 13.21
CA ILE A 433 21.15 -10.46 12.53
C ILE A 433 22.17 -11.50 12.96
N THR A 434 21.72 -12.64 13.48
CA THR A 434 22.58 -13.75 13.93
C THR A 434 22.61 -14.84 12.87
N ILE A 435 23.82 -15.28 12.53
CA ILE A 435 24.07 -16.48 11.73
C ILE A 435 24.65 -17.54 12.64
N SER A 436 24.00 -18.70 12.70
CA SER A 436 24.38 -19.85 13.52
C SER A 436 24.41 -21.12 12.69
N ASN A 437 24.96 -22.20 13.28
CA ASN A 437 24.91 -23.54 12.71
C ASN A 437 24.23 -24.46 13.73
N ASP A 438 23.21 -25.21 13.31
CA ASP A 438 22.49 -26.20 14.11
C ASP A 438 23.06 -27.62 13.95
N GLY A 439 24.25 -27.75 13.35
CA GLY A 439 24.94 -29.03 13.06
C GLY A 439 24.65 -29.56 11.65
N ASN A 440 23.51 -29.27 11.08
CA ASN A 440 23.09 -29.73 9.74
C ASN A 440 22.99 -28.61 8.70
N SER A 441 22.77 -27.39 9.14
CA SER A 441 22.56 -26.23 8.25
C SER A 441 22.88 -24.92 8.93
N TYR A 442 23.16 -23.90 8.13
CA TYR A 442 23.20 -22.53 8.63
C TYR A 442 21.81 -21.98 8.82
N ARG A 443 21.62 -21.24 9.92
CA ARG A 443 20.40 -20.49 10.24
C ARG A 443 20.71 -19.01 10.24
N ILE A 444 19.75 -18.22 9.77
CA ILE A 444 19.77 -16.77 9.86
C ILE A 444 18.55 -16.31 10.66
N LYS A 445 18.75 -15.35 11.56
CA LYS A 445 17.69 -14.79 12.42
C LYS A 445 17.89 -13.29 12.57
N CYS A 446 16.86 -12.53 12.23
CA CYS A 446 16.78 -11.11 12.54
C CYS A 446 16.26 -10.94 13.97
N GLU A 447 17.08 -10.39 14.87
CA GLU A 447 16.77 -10.41 16.31
C GLU A 447 15.53 -9.60 16.67
N ARG A 448 15.29 -8.47 15.98
CA ARG A 448 14.14 -7.60 16.19
C ARG A 448 12.91 -7.97 15.36
N SER A 449 12.96 -9.05 14.56
CA SER A 449 11.85 -9.49 13.72
C SER A 449 11.66 -11.00 13.85
N SER A 450 10.79 -11.41 14.77
CA SER A 450 10.61 -12.82 15.14
C SER A 450 10.22 -13.75 14.00
N LYS A 451 9.64 -13.20 12.92
CA LYS A 451 9.23 -13.97 11.73
C LYS A 451 10.31 -14.04 10.64
N LEU A 452 11.36 -13.21 10.73
CA LEU A 452 12.50 -13.26 9.80
C LEU A 452 13.56 -14.22 10.35
N VAL A 453 13.20 -15.50 10.34
CA VAL A 453 14.06 -16.64 10.68
C VAL A 453 14.03 -17.61 9.51
N GLY A 454 15.19 -18.19 9.14
CA GLY A 454 15.25 -19.08 8.00
C GLY A 454 16.54 -19.88 7.90
N GLN A 455 16.63 -20.68 6.84
CA GLN A 455 17.85 -21.37 6.47
C GLN A 455 18.74 -20.43 5.64
N LEU A 456 20.05 -20.51 5.86
CA LEU A 456 21.04 -19.83 5.03
C LEU A 456 21.74 -20.88 4.17
N LEU A 457 21.42 -20.89 2.87
CA LEU A 457 21.84 -21.93 1.93
C LEU A 457 22.97 -21.43 1.04
N PRO A 458 24.03 -22.22 0.79
CA PRO A 458 25.13 -21.80 -0.08
C PRO A 458 24.67 -21.62 -1.53
N TYR A 459 25.13 -20.56 -2.18
CA TYR A 459 24.89 -20.30 -3.60
C TYR A 459 26.20 -20.27 -4.40
N ASN A 460 27.24 -19.68 -3.82
CA ASN A 460 28.64 -19.74 -4.25
C ASN A 460 29.54 -19.42 -3.05
N GLN A 461 30.82 -19.17 -3.27
CA GLN A 461 31.82 -18.93 -2.22
C GLN A 461 31.54 -17.67 -1.36
N THR A 462 30.90 -16.64 -1.92
CA THR A 462 30.63 -15.37 -1.23
C THR A 462 29.15 -15.08 -1.03
N THR A 463 28.27 -15.79 -1.70
CA THR A 463 26.82 -15.54 -1.71
C THR A 463 26.07 -16.74 -1.16
N TYR A 464 25.13 -16.47 -0.27
CA TYR A 464 24.17 -17.43 0.28
C TYR A 464 22.74 -16.98 -0.03
N VAL A 465 21.78 -17.88 0.13
CA VAL A 465 20.35 -17.59 0.03
C VAL A 465 19.73 -17.75 1.40
N ALA A 466 19.16 -16.69 1.95
CA ALA A 466 18.27 -16.79 3.09
C ALA A 466 16.89 -17.23 2.60
N LYS A 467 16.52 -18.48 2.96
CA LYS A 467 15.21 -19.05 2.73
C LYS A 467 14.41 -18.95 4.02
N TRP A 468 13.44 -18.04 4.05
CA TRP A 468 12.65 -17.82 5.26
C TRP A 468 11.72 -19.00 5.56
N ASP A 469 11.59 -19.36 6.84
CA ASP A 469 10.69 -20.43 7.28
C ASP A 469 9.23 -20.08 7.01
N ASN A 470 8.87 -18.82 7.16
CA ASN A 470 7.56 -18.32 6.77
C ASN A 470 7.47 -18.12 5.26
N ARG A 471 6.94 -19.11 4.55
CA ARG A 471 6.81 -19.11 3.08
C ARG A 471 5.81 -18.10 2.55
N SER A 472 4.94 -17.56 3.40
CA SER A 472 3.94 -16.57 3.01
C SER A 472 4.53 -15.22 2.57
N PHE A 473 5.79 -14.96 2.90
CA PHE A 473 6.46 -13.71 2.56
C PHE A 473 6.84 -13.61 1.10
N ASP A 474 7.16 -14.75 0.47
CA ASP A 474 7.72 -14.82 -0.90
C ASP A 474 8.91 -13.84 -1.09
N ALA A 475 9.77 -13.77 -0.08
CA ALA A 475 10.82 -12.76 0.07
C ALA A 475 12.21 -13.36 0.33
N ASP A 476 12.51 -14.55 -0.24
CA ASP A 476 13.84 -15.12 -0.15
C ASP A 476 14.89 -14.18 -0.77
N VAL A 477 16.07 -14.09 -0.15
CA VAL A 477 17.08 -13.09 -0.52
C VAL A 477 18.48 -13.69 -0.67
N PHE A 478 19.28 -13.08 -1.53
CA PHE A 478 20.72 -13.27 -1.51
C PHE A 478 21.33 -12.54 -0.31
N VAL A 479 22.27 -13.20 0.36
CA VAL A 479 23.13 -12.64 1.40
C VAL A 479 24.55 -12.69 0.87
N ASN A 480 25.14 -11.53 0.57
CA ASN A 480 26.46 -11.40 -0.04
C ASN A 480 27.45 -11.00 1.03
N PHE A 481 28.44 -11.86 1.31
CA PHE A 481 29.49 -11.63 2.29
C PHE A 481 30.73 -11.00 1.64
N THR A 482 31.33 -10.07 2.37
CA THR A 482 32.70 -9.57 2.13
C THR A 482 33.62 -10.25 3.12
N PHE A 483 34.78 -10.72 2.64
CA PHE A 483 35.77 -11.45 3.44
C PHE A 483 37.08 -10.66 3.56
N ASP A 484 37.76 -10.82 4.70
CA ASP A 484 39.11 -10.35 4.91
C ASP A 484 40.16 -11.28 4.24
N GLU A 485 41.43 -10.91 4.31
CA GLU A 485 42.55 -11.69 3.76
C GLU A 485 42.70 -13.07 4.44
N LYS A 486 42.16 -13.24 5.64
CA LYS A 486 42.17 -14.52 6.39
C LYS A 486 40.95 -15.38 6.04
N GLY A 487 40.07 -14.90 5.17
CA GLY A 487 38.86 -15.57 4.74
C GLY A 487 37.70 -15.50 5.74
N ASN A 488 37.73 -14.60 6.73
CA ASN A 488 36.60 -14.39 7.63
C ASN A 488 35.65 -13.32 7.06
N ALA A 489 34.36 -13.55 7.12
CA ALA A 489 33.37 -12.57 6.73
C ALA A 489 33.42 -11.35 7.67
N THR A 490 33.46 -10.16 7.10
CA THR A 490 33.50 -8.87 7.83
C THR A 490 32.20 -8.08 7.67
N GLU A 491 31.54 -8.22 6.53
CA GLU A 491 30.31 -7.51 6.21
C GLU A 491 29.39 -8.40 5.36
N ALA A 492 28.09 -8.12 5.41
CA ALA A 492 27.12 -8.71 4.49
C ALA A 492 26.12 -7.66 4.01
N THR A 493 25.65 -7.83 2.77
CA THR A 493 24.53 -7.08 2.17
C THR A 493 23.46 -8.06 1.70
N MET A 494 22.23 -7.57 1.54
CA MET A 494 21.11 -8.44 1.14
C MET A 494 20.41 -7.89 -0.11
N LYS A 495 19.91 -8.81 -0.95
CA LYS A 495 19.16 -8.46 -2.17
C LYS A 495 18.12 -9.53 -2.46
N TYR A 496 16.86 -9.13 -2.73
CA TYR A 496 15.80 -10.09 -3.07
C TYR A 496 16.11 -10.86 -4.37
N ILE A 497 15.60 -12.10 -4.44
CA ILE A 497 15.83 -13.02 -5.57
C ILE A 497 14.95 -12.67 -6.75
N ALA A 498 13.71 -12.26 -6.50
CA ALA A 498 12.70 -12.08 -7.52
C ALA A 498 11.92 -10.77 -7.33
N PRO A 499 11.55 -10.09 -8.44
CA PRO A 499 10.81 -8.82 -8.39
C PRO A 499 9.42 -8.89 -7.76
N ILE A 500 8.89 -10.09 -7.49
CA ILE A 500 7.60 -10.27 -6.82
C ILE A 500 7.66 -9.94 -5.32
N THR A 501 8.86 -9.92 -4.74
CA THR A 501 9.07 -9.55 -3.34
C THR A 501 8.51 -8.15 -3.09
N ASP A 502 7.68 -8.00 -2.06
CA ASP A 502 7.14 -6.72 -1.67
C ASP A 502 8.26 -5.74 -1.29
N PHE A 503 8.18 -4.51 -1.75
CA PHE A 503 9.23 -3.50 -1.54
C PHE A 503 9.43 -3.15 -0.05
N SER A 504 8.44 -3.42 0.80
CA SER A 504 8.57 -3.24 2.26
C SER A 504 9.49 -4.27 2.92
N PHE A 505 9.89 -5.34 2.20
CA PHE A 505 11.05 -6.14 2.56
C PHE A 505 12.34 -5.41 2.16
N ASP A 506 12.61 -4.29 2.77
CA ASP A 506 13.73 -3.39 2.48
C ASP A 506 15.08 -3.99 2.95
N PHE A 507 15.45 -5.14 2.39
CA PHE A 507 16.75 -5.75 2.66
C PHE A 507 17.90 -5.02 1.95
N GLY A 508 17.60 -4.22 0.92
CA GLY A 508 18.61 -3.55 0.10
C GLY A 508 19.37 -2.45 0.84
N ASP A 509 18.74 -1.84 1.84
CA ASP A 509 19.33 -0.77 2.64
C ASP A 509 20.16 -1.28 3.84
N LEU A 510 20.21 -2.61 4.06
CA LEU A 510 21.00 -3.21 5.15
C LEU A 510 22.48 -3.26 4.83
N ILE A 511 23.30 -2.76 5.76
CA ILE A 511 24.76 -2.90 5.78
C ILE A 511 25.17 -3.57 7.08
N LEU A 512 25.36 -4.86 7.01
CA LEU A 512 25.54 -5.75 8.16
C LEU A 512 27.02 -5.93 8.47
N LYS A 513 27.54 -5.28 9.51
CA LYS A 513 28.95 -5.40 9.93
C LYS A 513 29.06 -6.49 11.01
N LYS A 514 29.99 -7.45 10.81
CA LYS A 514 30.27 -8.51 11.79
C LYS A 514 30.82 -7.91 13.07
N GLN A 515 30.30 -8.35 14.20
CA GLN A 515 30.68 -7.89 15.54
C GLN A 515 31.80 -8.74 16.12
#